data_ad18809f386ac5f7eda1b90167f500eb
#
_entry.id   ad18809f386ac5f7eda1b90167f500eb
#
_cell.length_a   1.000
_cell.length_b   1.000
_cell.length_c   1.000
_cell.angle_alpha   90.00
_cell.angle_beta   90.00
_cell.angle_gamma   90.00
#
_symmetry.space_group_name_H-M   'P 1'
#
loop_
_entity.id
_entity.type
_entity.pdbx_description
1 polymer ?
#
loop_
_entity_poly.entity_id
_entity_poly.type
_entity_poly.pdbx_seq_one_letter_code
_entity_poly.pdbx_strand_id
1 'polypeptide(L)'
;MSSIELITRETERTLEIRKVVTVPQMAKAIQSSYTAILDLMRRKNIPVTRAPFVKYENLDCVKLNKQNKFIAFFKMFTHKWDVIIGFPIDRETLGEGEIGCGKIEGGKYLMAMHVGSYLQVGKTYERMTKYMSANNLKPKPESIEYYLNDPHKVKKSELETMVLIPLKEE
;
A
#
# COMPACT_ATOMS: atom_id res chain seq x y z
N MET A 1 8.79 19.60 1.92
CA MET A 1 8.72 18.31 2.64
C MET A 1 7.26 17.96 2.76
N SER A 2 6.83 16.80 2.30
CA SER A 2 5.44 16.37 2.47
C SER A 2 5.12 16.18 3.96
N SER A 3 3.98 16.71 4.39
CA SER A 3 3.48 16.64 5.78
C SER A 3 3.21 15.19 6.18
N ILE A 4 3.33 14.92 7.47
CA ILE A 4 2.83 13.69 8.10
C ILE A 4 1.58 14.08 8.87
N GLU A 5 0.49 13.39 8.65
CA GLU A 5 -0.82 13.75 9.16
C GLU A 5 -1.51 12.57 9.83
N LEU A 6 -2.21 12.85 10.92
CA LEU A 6 -3.16 11.90 11.51
C LEU A 6 -4.52 12.12 10.87
N ILE A 7 -5.07 11.06 10.27
CA ILE A 7 -6.36 11.10 9.61
C ILE A 7 -7.28 10.00 10.13
N THR A 8 -8.57 10.20 10.01
CA THR A 8 -9.60 9.17 10.20
C THR A 8 -10.20 8.83 8.85
N ARG A 9 -10.35 7.53 8.57
CA ARG A 9 -10.93 7.04 7.31
C ARG A 9 -12.13 6.15 7.60
N GLU A 10 -13.08 6.15 6.70
CA GLU A 10 -14.17 5.18 6.67
C GLU A 10 -13.68 3.88 6.03
N THR A 11 -14.43 2.80 6.29
CA THR A 11 -14.19 1.50 5.63
C THR A 11 -14.49 1.60 4.14
N GLU A 12 -13.55 1.15 3.31
CA GLU A 12 -13.66 1.10 1.86
C GLU A 12 -13.81 -0.35 1.39
N ARG A 13 -14.80 -0.62 0.53
CA ARG A 13 -14.89 -1.90 -0.18
C ARG A 13 -13.85 -1.97 -1.28
N THR A 14 -13.35 -3.17 -1.57
CA THR A 14 -12.32 -3.39 -2.58
C THR A 14 -12.63 -4.61 -3.46
N LEU A 15 -12.12 -4.56 -4.70
CA LEU A 15 -11.78 -5.75 -5.47
C LEU A 15 -10.28 -5.97 -5.34
N GLU A 16 -9.86 -7.17 -4.97
CA GLU A 16 -8.48 -7.42 -4.59
C GLU A 16 -7.99 -8.82 -4.97
N ILE A 17 -6.68 -8.93 -5.16
CA ILE A 17 -5.96 -10.19 -5.34
C ILE A 17 -4.89 -10.28 -4.26
N ARG A 18 -4.82 -11.44 -3.58
CA ARG A 18 -3.79 -11.74 -2.57
C ARG A 18 -2.63 -12.48 -3.23
N LYS A 19 -1.42 -12.04 -2.96
CA LYS A 19 -0.19 -12.67 -3.47
C LYS A 19 0.86 -12.74 -2.37
N VAL A 20 1.72 -13.76 -2.47
CA VAL A 20 2.96 -13.86 -1.69
C VAL A 20 4.11 -13.72 -2.66
N VAL A 21 4.87 -12.64 -2.55
CA VAL A 21 5.89 -12.27 -3.54
C VAL A 21 7.18 -11.79 -2.90
N THR A 22 8.28 -11.99 -3.61
CA THR A 22 9.56 -11.34 -3.32
C THR A 22 9.64 -9.98 -4.00
N VAL A 23 10.58 -9.11 -3.59
CA VAL A 23 10.76 -7.79 -4.21
C VAL A 23 10.98 -7.87 -5.74
N PRO A 24 11.79 -8.80 -6.29
CA PRO A 24 11.93 -8.94 -7.74
C PRO A 24 10.63 -9.31 -8.48
N GLN A 25 9.70 -9.97 -7.81
CA GLN A 25 8.40 -10.39 -8.37
C GLN A 25 7.32 -9.33 -8.23
N MET A 26 7.53 -8.34 -7.36
CA MET A 26 6.51 -7.38 -6.95
C MET A 26 5.92 -6.59 -8.13
N ALA A 27 6.76 -6.00 -8.97
CA ALA A 27 6.30 -5.18 -10.10
C ALA A 27 5.40 -5.98 -11.05
N LYS A 28 5.80 -7.22 -11.40
CA LYS A 28 5.02 -8.10 -12.26
C LYS A 28 3.69 -8.49 -11.61
N ALA A 29 3.71 -8.81 -10.32
CA ALA A 29 2.50 -9.18 -9.57
C ALA A 29 1.51 -8.02 -9.51
N ILE A 30 1.97 -6.79 -9.23
CA ILE A 30 1.13 -5.60 -9.21
C ILE A 30 0.50 -5.36 -10.58
N GLN A 31 1.32 -5.36 -11.63
CA GLN A 31 0.84 -5.12 -13.01
C GLN A 31 -0.19 -6.14 -13.45
N SER A 32 0.08 -7.44 -13.26
CA SER A 32 -0.85 -8.50 -13.65
C SER A 32 -2.15 -8.45 -12.84
N SER A 33 -2.08 -8.16 -11.55
CA SER A 33 -3.26 -8.03 -10.69
C SER A 33 -4.12 -6.83 -11.09
N TYR A 34 -3.51 -5.67 -11.34
CA TYR A 34 -4.26 -4.50 -11.81
C TYR A 34 -4.94 -4.74 -13.14
N THR A 35 -4.24 -5.38 -14.09
CA THR A 35 -4.83 -5.74 -15.39
C THR A 35 -6.06 -6.62 -15.23
N ALA A 36 -5.95 -7.68 -14.42
CA ALA A 36 -7.07 -8.60 -14.18
C ALA A 36 -8.27 -7.92 -13.50
N ILE A 37 -8.01 -7.10 -12.48
CA ILE A 37 -9.08 -6.38 -11.77
C ILE A 37 -9.74 -5.35 -12.68
N LEU A 38 -8.97 -4.57 -13.45
CA LEU A 38 -9.52 -3.59 -14.39
C LEU A 38 -10.37 -4.26 -15.49
N ASP A 39 -9.98 -5.43 -15.98
CA ASP A 39 -10.78 -6.20 -16.91
C ASP A 39 -12.13 -6.64 -16.31
N LEU A 40 -12.12 -7.12 -15.07
CA LEU A 40 -13.34 -7.47 -14.36
C LEU A 40 -14.22 -6.23 -14.14
N MET A 41 -13.64 -5.12 -13.68
CA MET A 41 -14.35 -3.85 -13.48
C MET A 41 -15.01 -3.37 -14.78
N ARG A 42 -14.30 -3.45 -15.92
CA ARG A 42 -14.83 -3.10 -17.23
C ARG A 42 -16.02 -3.97 -17.62
N ARG A 43 -15.88 -5.31 -17.51
CA ARG A 43 -16.97 -6.27 -17.83
C ARG A 43 -18.21 -6.06 -16.97
N LYS A 44 -18.03 -5.66 -15.71
CA LYS A 44 -19.11 -5.42 -14.77
C LYS A 44 -19.60 -3.95 -14.74
N ASN A 45 -19.09 -3.09 -15.62
CA ASN A 45 -19.40 -1.65 -15.65
C ASN A 45 -19.18 -0.97 -14.29
N ILE A 46 -18.05 -1.29 -13.61
CA ILE A 46 -17.64 -0.66 -12.37
C ILE A 46 -16.64 0.46 -12.73
N PRO A 47 -16.95 1.73 -12.43
CA PRO A 47 -16.04 2.83 -12.74
C PRO A 47 -14.81 2.80 -11.82
N VAL A 48 -13.66 3.17 -12.35
CA VAL A 48 -12.44 3.44 -11.55
C VAL A 48 -12.55 4.88 -11.03
N THR A 49 -12.94 5.04 -9.79
CA THR A 49 -13.15 6.36 -9.15
C THR A 49 -12.04 6.76 -8.20
N ARG A 50 -11.22 5.81 -7.79
CA ARG A 50 -10.14 5.99 -6.81
C ARG A 50 -8.86 5.28 -7.25
N ALA A 51 -7.73 5.74 -6.70
CA ALA A 51 -6.42 5.18 -6.99
C ALA A 51 -6.31 3.70 -6.56
N PRO A 52 -5.56 2.87 -7.33
CA PRO A 52 -5.22 1.51 -6.92
C PRO A 52 -4.32 1.52 -5.69
N PHE A 53 -4.32 0.38 -4.96
CA PHE A 53 -3.52 0.23 -3.77
C PHE A 53 -2.75 -1.10 -3.74
N VAL A 54 -1.70 -1.10 -2.93
CA VAL A 54 -1.05 -2.31 -2.42
C VAL A 54 -1.05 -2.22 -0.90
N LYS A 55 -1.63 -3.22 -0.25
CA LYS A 55 -1.55 -3.38 1.20
C LYS A 55 -0.51 -4.45 1.50
N TYR A 56 0.43 -4.12 2.36
CA TYR A 56 1.44 -5.03 2.90
C TYR A 56 0.95 -5.54 4.24
N GLU A 57 0.73 -6.85 4.34
CA GLU A 57 0.39 -7.52 5.60
C GLU A 57 1.68 -7.96 6.31
N ASN A 58 1.65 -8.06 7.64
CA ASN A 58 2.79 -8.45 8.46
C ASN A 58 4.03 -7.54 8.32
N LEU A 59 3.83 -6.28 7.93
CA LEU A 59 4.88 -5.28 7.84
C LEU A 59 5.05 -4.55 9.18
N ASP A 60 6.04 -4.93 9.95
CA ASP A 60 6.44 -4.20 11.16
C ASP A 60 7.44 -3.09 10.81
N CYS A 61 6.93 -1.92 10.48
CA CYS A 61 7.73 -0.76 10.09
C CYS A 61 8.73 -0.35 11.19
N VAL A 62 8.43 -0.62 12.46
CA VAL A 62 9.30 -0.28 13.59
C VAL A 62 10.49 -1.22 13.67
N LYS A 63 10.31 -2.51 13.42
CA LYS A 63 11.40 -3.50 13.42
C LYS A 63 12.33 -3.33 12.23
N LEU A 64 11.81 -2.96 11.05
CA LEU A 64 12.63 -2.74 9.86
C LEU A 64 13.67 -1.63 10.06
N ASN A 65 13.31 -0.59 10.81
CA ASN A 65 14.21 0.55 11.05
C ASN A 65 15.33 0.30 12.08
N LYS A 66 15.21 -0.77 12.88
CA LYS A 66 16.21 -1.10 13.92
C LYS A 66 17.30 -2.07 13.44
N GLN A 67 17.19 -2.61 12.23
CA GLN A 67 18.15 -3.58 11.70
C GLN A 67 19.33 -2.90 11.00
N ASN A 68 20.52 -3.56 11.04
CA ASN A 68 21.68 -3.15 10.28
C ASN A 68 21.31 -3.06 8.78
N LYS A 69 21.61 -1.93 8.13
CA LYS A 69 21.24 -1.61 6.73
C LYS A 69 21.61 -2.70 5.73
N PHE A 70 22.73 -3.41 5.97
CA PHE A 70 23.21 -4.48 5.09
C PHE A 70 22.35 -5.75 5.22
N ILE A 71 21.99 -6.12 6.45
CA ILE A 71 21.11 -7.27 6.72
C ILE A 71 19.67 -6.98 6.25
N ALA A 72 19.20 -5.76 6.44
CA ALA A 72 17.88 -5.32 5.96
C ALA A 72 17.79 -5.38 4.43
N PHE A 73 18.85 -4.97 3.72
CA PHE A 73 18.93 -5.04 2.26
C PHE A 73 18.85 -6.48 1.74
N PHE A 74 19.64 -7.41 2.30
CA PHE A 74 19.61 -8.84 1.91
C PHE A 74 18.25 -9.49 2.22
N LYS A 75 17.70 -9.22 3.41
CA LYS A 75 16.37 -9.73 3.79
C LYS A 75 15.26 -9.20 2.90
N MET A 76 15.35 -7.96 2.42
CA MET A 76 14.37 -7.36 1.53
C MET A 76 14.23 -8.15 0.23
N PHE A 77 15.30 -8.67 -0.35
CA PHE A 77 15.27 -9.44 -1.61
C PHE A 77 14.78 -10.87 -1.44
N THR A 78 15.05 -11.50 -0.29
CA THR A 78 14.69 -12.89 -0.03
C THR A 78 13.40 -13.06 0.75
N HIS A 79 12.96 -11.99 1.42
CA HIS A 79 11.72 -12.00 2.19
C HIS A 79 10.50 -12.13 1.26
N LYS A 80 9.58 -13.02 1.68
CA LYS A 80 8.28 -13.14 1.03
C LYS A 80 7.31 -12.16 1.68
N TRP A 81 6.74 -11.30 0.87
CA TRP A 81 5.77 -10.31 1.27
C TRP A 81 4.35 -10.80 1.00
N ASP A 82 3.53 -10.81 2.02
CA ASP A 82 2.09 -11.00 1.87
C ASP A 82 1.48 -9.66 1.47
N VAL A 83 0.96 -9.60 0.25
CA VAL A 83 0.39 -8.38 -0.32
C VAL A 83 -1.02 -8.58 -0.81
N ILE A 84 -1.82 -7.55 -0.63
CA ILE A 84 -3.16 -7.40 -1.21
C ILE A 84 -3.09 -6.27 -2.22
N ILE A 85 -3.41 -6.58 -3.46
CA ILE A 85 -3.33 -5.65 -4.59
C ILE A 85 -4.76 -5.41 -5.07
N GLY A 86 -5.20 -4.15 -5.15
CA GLY A 86 -6.60 -3.92 -5.47
C GLY A 86 -6.98 -2.50 -5.85
N PHE A 87 -8.29 -2.36 -6.04
CA PHE A 87 -8.97 -1.09 -6.29
C PHE A 87 -10.12 -0.92 -5.30
N PRO A 88 -10.27 0.27 -4.70
CA PRO A 88 -11.49 0.64 -3.99
C PRO A 88 -12.68 0.70 -4.95
N ILE A 89 -13.84 0.26 -4.49
CA ILE A 89 -15.10 0.26 -5.25
C ILE A 89 -16.22 0.89 -4.44
N ASP A 90 -17.17 1.52 -5.14
CA ASP A 90 -18.28 2.24 -4.49
C ASP A 90 -19.54 1.40 -4.34
N ARG A 91 -19.62 0.27 -5.04
CA ARG A 91 -20.77 -0.65 -4.96
C ARG A 91 -20.36 -2.06 -4.65
N GLU A 92 -21.25 -2.79 -4.04
CA GLU A 92 -21.08 -4.21 -3.80
C GLU A 92 -21.06 -4.99 -5.14
N THR A 93 -20.11 -5.93 -5.25
CA THR A 93 -19.98 -6.79 -6.42
C THR A 93 -19.38 -8.13 -5.99
N LEU A 94 -19.52 -9.13 -6.85
CA LEU A 94 -18.87 -10.43 -6.64
C LEU A 94 -17.53 -10.46 -7.36
N GLY A 95 -16.53 -11.05 -6.72
CA GLY A 95 -15.26 -11.38 -7.36
C GLY A 95 -15.39 -12.50 -8.38
N GLU A 96 -14.33 -12.77 -9.12
CA GLU A 96 -14.24 -13.89 -10.09
C GLU A 96 -12.81 -14.45 -10.10
N GLY A 97 -12.68 -15.77 -10.09
CA GLY A 97 -11.38 -16.45 -10.11
C GLY A 97 -10.51 -16.07 -8.91
N GLU A 98 -9.35 -15.48 -9.15
CA GLU A 98 -8.44 -15.00 -8.10
C GLU A 98 -8.88 -13.66 -7.46
N ILE A 99 -9.82 -12.96 -8.11
CA ILE A 99 -10.27 -11.64 -7.65
C ILE A 99 -11.33 -11.83 -6.60
N GLY A 100 -11.00 -11.47 -5.37
CA GLY A 100 -11.93 -11.47 -4.25
C GLY A 100 -12.51 -10.09 -3.96
N CYS A 101 -13.55 -10.07 -3.13
CA CYS A 101 -14.06 -8.85 -2.51
C CYS A 101 -13.44 -8.73 -1.12
N GLY A 102 -12.96 -7.55 -0.80
CA GLY A 102 -12.37 -7.25 0.49
C GLY A 102 -12.75 -5.87 0.98
N LYS A 103 -12.02 -5.43 1.99
CA LYS A 103 -12.17 -4.09 2.54
C LYS A 103 -10.87 -3.56 3.12
N ILE A 104 -10.71 -2.25 3.06
CA ILE A 104 -9.76 -1.51 3.88
C ILE A 104 -10.53 -0.99 5.07
N GLU A 105 -10.14 -1.42 6.27
CA GLU A 105 -10.85 -1.04 7.49
C GLU A 105 -10.78 0.46 7.75
N GLY A 106 -11.88 1.00 8.23
CA GLY A 106 -11.91 2.36 8.77
C GLY A 106 -11.12 2.47 10.07
N GLY A 107 -10.81 3.69 10.46
CA GLY A 107 -10.09 3.97 11.71
C GLY A 107 -9.07 5.07 11.58
N LYS A 108 -8.19 5.17 12.58
CA LYS A 108 -7.11 6.17 12.62
C LYS A 108 -5.89 5.68 11.85
N TYR A 109 -5.35 6.56 11.02
CA TYR A 109 -4.18 6.31 10.20
C TYR A 109 -3.16 7.44 10.34
N LEU A 110 -1.88 7.06 10.28
CA LEU A 110 -0.83 8.01 9.97
C LEU A 110 -0.66 8.03 8.46
N MET A 111 -0.73 9.21 7.85
CA MET A 111 -0.60 9.43 6.41
C MET A 111 0.65 10.23 6.10
N ALA A 112 1.32 9.88 5.01
CA ALA A 112 2.37 10.69 4.41
C ALA A 112 2.34 10.57 2.89
N MET A 113 2.62 11.68 2.21
CA MET A 113 2.85 11.68 0.77
C MET A 113 4.32 11.40 0.47
N HIS A 114 4.56 10.47 -0.45
CA HIS A 114 5.85 10.23 -1.08
C HIS A 114 5.81 10.76 -2.51
N VAL A 115 6.76 11.61 -2.86
CA VAL A 115 6.95 12.08 -4.24
C VAL A 115 8.32 11.61 -4.70
N GLY A 116 8.36 10.90 -5.82
CA GLY A 116 9.57 10.35 -6.41
C GLY A 116 9.51 8.85 -6.67
N SER A 117 10.66 8.27 -6.97
CA SER A 117 10.79 6.85 -7.29
C SER A 117 10.29 5.94 -6.16
N TYR A 118 9.56 4.89 -6.49
CA TYR A 118 9.13 3.84 -5.55
C TYR A 118 10.30 3.22 -4.75
N LEU A 119 11.51 3.19 -5.33
CA LEU A 119 12.71 2.70 -4.62
C LEU A 119 13.11 3.58 -3.43
N GLN A 120 12.60 4.79 -3.36
CA GLN A 120 12.89 5.76 -2.30
C GLN A 120 11.78 5.88 -1.24
N VAL A 121 10.68 5.14 -1.39
CA VAL A 121 9.55 5.17 -0.44
C VAL A 121 9.99 4.83 0.99
N GLY A 122 11.04 4.05 1.15
CA GLY A 122 11.64 3.73 2.45
C GLY A 122 12.02 4.95 3.28
N LYS A 123 12.41 6.08 2.63
CA LYS A 123 12.69 7.36 3.32
C LYS A 123 11.41 7.95 3.96
N THR A 124 10.27 7.74 3.32
CA THR A 124 8.97 8.17 3.85
C THR A 124 8.58 7.31 5.06
N TYR A 125 8.74 6.00 4.98
CA TYR A 125 8.55 5.09 6.12
C TYR A 125 9.46 5.44 7.31
N GLU A 126 10.72 5.77 7.06
CA GLU A 126 11.65 6.19 8.12
C GLU A 126 11.16 7.45 8.85
N ARG A 127 10.69 8.46 8.10
CA ARG A 127 10.12 9.68 8.71
C ARG A 127 8.85 9.37 9.52
N MET A 128 7.95 8.53 8.97
CA MET A 128 6.73 8.11 9.66
C MET A 128 7.04 7.36 10.95
N THR A 129 8.03 6.47 10.93
CA THR A 129 8.46 5.71 12.13
C THR A 129 9.02 6.63 13.21
N LYS A 130 9.84 7.62 12.83
CA LYS A 130 10.36 8.64 13.77
C LYS A 130 9.21 9.45 14.37
N TYR A 131 8.24 9.85 13.55
CA TYR A 131 7.06 10.59 14.00
C TYR A 131 6.22 9.77 15.00
N MET A 132 5.96 8.49 14.68
CA MET A 132 5.21 7.59 15.57
C MET A 132 5.92 7.42 16.92
N SER A 133 7.24 7.22 16.91
CA SER A 133 8.02 7.12 18.16
C SER A 133 7.96 8.38 19.00
N ALA A 134 8.08 9.54 18.37
CA ALA A 134 8.04 10.83 19.07
C ALA A 134 6.67 11.15 19.68
N ASN A 135 5.60 10.62 19.11
CA ASN A 135 4.22 10.88 19.54
C ASN A 135 3.57 9.67 20.24
N ASN A 136 4.34 8.64 20.61
CA ASN A 136 3.86 7.40 21.26
C ASN A 136 2.73 6.68 20.51
N LEU A 137 2.71 6.80 19.18
CA LEU A 137 1.70 6.14 18.34
C LEU A 137 2.05 4.66 18.14
N LYS A 138 1.05 3.80 18.22
CA LYS A 138 1.20 2.34 18.08
C LYS A 138 0.64 1.88 16.72
N PRO A 139 1.50 1.54 15.73
CA PRO A 139 1.03 1.05 14.45
C PRO A 139 0.48 -0.38 14.57
N LYS A 140 -0.47 -0.72 13.68
CA LYS A 140 -0.74 -2.11 13.31
C LYS A 140 0.40 -2.62 12.42
N PRO A 141 0.64 -3.94 12.34
CA PRO A 141 1.72 -4.51 11.53
C PRO A 141 1.35 -4.61 10.04
N GLU A 142 0.87 -3.52 9.48
CA GLU A 142 0.47 -3.42 8.08
C GLU A 142 0.67 -1.99 7.56
N SER A 143 0.76 -1.83 6.25
CA SER A 143 0.74 -0.53 5.59
C SER A 143 0.01 -0.60 4.26
N ILE A 144 -0.46 0.54 3.77
CA ILE A 144 -1.16 0.65 2.50
C ILE A 144 -0.52 1.76 1.69
N GLU A 145 -0.22 1.46 0.43
CA GLU A 145 0.28 2.42 -0.53
C GLU A 145 -0.75 2.62 -1.64
N TYR A 146 -1.24 3.84 -1.83
CA TYR A 146 -2.06 4.22 -2.98
C TYR A 146 -1.20 4.91 -4.01
N TYR A 147 -1.23 4.42 -5.25
CA TYR A 147 -0.47 4.98 -6.36
C TYR A 147 -1.34 5.99 -7.11
N LEU A 148 -1.07 7.28 -6.89
CA LEU A 148 -1.97 8.37 -7.28
C LEU A 148 -1.85 8.78 -8.74
N ASN A 149 -0.74 8.46 -9.39
CA ASN A 149 -0.54 8.73 -10.80
C ASN A 149 0.08 7.55 -11.54
N ASP A 150 -0.05 7.57 -12.86
CA ASP A 150 0.37 6.50 -13.74
C ASP A 150 1.88 6.61 -14.06
N PRO A 151 2.71 5.60 -13.71
CA PRO A 151 4.15 5.62 -13.97
C PRO A 151 4.51 5.64 -15.46
N HIS A 152 3.56 5.35 -16.35
CA HIS A 152 3.74 5.46 -17.80
C HIS A 152 3.47 6.86 -18.35
N LYS A 153 2.87 7.76 -17.55
CA LYS A 153 2.46 9.11 -17.95
C LYS A 153 3.28 10.22 -17.32
N VAL A 154 3.98 9.94 -16.22
CA VAL A 154 4.77 10.93 -15.49
C VAL A 154 6.22 10.47 -15.35
N LYS A 155 7.13 11.40 -15.07
CA LYS A 155 8.53 11.06 -14.78
C LYS A 155 8.64 10.39 -13.42
N LYS A 156 9.68 9.57 -13.21
CA LYS A 156 9.93 8.90 -11.92
C LYS A 156 10.03 9.87 -10.73
N SER A 157 10.49 11.09 -10.96
CA SER A 157 10.57 12.15 -9.94
C SER A 157 9.22 12.77 -9.57
N GLU A 158 8.19 12.52 -10.36
CA GLU A 158 6.84 13.08 -10.23
C GLU A 158 5.83 12.01 -9.78
N LEU A 159 6.29 10.77 -9.54
CA LEU A 159 5.44 9.72 -9.01
C LEU A 159 4.94 10.09 -7.62
N GLU A 160 3.65 9.91 -7.40
CA GLU A 160 2.99 10.22 -6.13
C GLU A 160 2.43 8.95 -5.50
N THR A 161 2.84 8.69 -4.27
CA THR A 161 2.35 7.56 -3.47
C THR A 161 1.86 8.08 -2.13
N MET A 162 0.61 7.81 -1.81
CA MET A 162 0.08 8.06 -0.47
C MET A 162 0.33 6.82 0.39
N VAL A 163 1.13 6.98 1.44
CA VAL A 163 1.45 5.92 2.40
C VAL A 163 0.56 6.07 3.62
N LEU A 164 -0.12 5.00 4.00
CA LEU A 164 -0.98 4.92 5.17
C LEU A 164 -0.50 3.82 6.11
N ILE A 165 -0.36 4.14 7.39
CA ILE A 165 -0.08 3.17 8.45
C ILE A 165 -1.25 3.21 9.43
N PRO A 166 -2.06 2.14 9.54
CA PRO A 166 -3.15 2.09 10.49
C PRO A 166 -2.62 2.03 11.92
N LEU A 167 -3.30 2.73 12.81
CA LEU A 167 -2.94 2.80 14.22
C LEU A 167 -3.84 1.89 15.05
N LYS A 168 -3.30 1.37 16.15
CA LYS A 168 -4.10 0.66 17.15
C LYS A 168 -4.97 1.68 17.88
N GLU A 169 -6.20 1.31 18.17
CA GLU A 169 -7.04 2.05 19.12
C GLU A 169 -6.45 1.89 20.52
N GLU A 170 -6.46 2.98 21.30
CA GLU A 170 -6.05 2.96 22.69
C GLU A 170 -7.08 2.27 23.57
#